data_b1681a48081ad241a073da1f6c099fc4
#
_entry.id   b1681a48081ad241a073da1f6c099fc4
#
_cell.length_a   1.000
_cell.length_b   1.000
_cell.length_c   1.000
_cell.angle_alpha   90.00
_cell.angle_beta   90.00
_cell.angle_gamma   90.00
#
_symmetry.space_group_name_H-M   'P 1'
#
loop_
_entity.id
_entity.type
_entity.pdbx_description
1 polymer ?
#
loop_
_entity_poly.entity_id
_entity_poly.type
_entity_poly.pdbx_seq_one_letter_code
_entity_poly.pdbx_strand_id
1 'polypeptide(L)'
;RGLGDVYKRQEMYSATLQKEEFLGLKKVVKDYDLHIYRLLERCNKELLELKRLCDEYVCWEEEDIAPFVRGVIRLSEAIDHYLEDHEDSPVRKELLEFYFKLSHFLMIHELLDDHYEIYSQYTADNCFELKLFNVNPSKNLRECMMRGRCSVLFSATLLPIRYYKQLLGADEGDYEVYAKSVFDARRKGLFIANDVTSKYSRRTESEYYNIASYLHRIVQMRTGNYMVFFPSHAFLKKVLEVYEENFADEQVECLVQDEYMNEQLSLIHI
;
A
#
# COMPACT_ATOMS: atom_id res chain seq x y z
N ARG A 1 11.79 -4.15 5.99
CA ARG A 1 11.08 -4.94 4.94
C ARG A 1 9.90 -5.74 5.48
N GLY A 2 9.97 -6.36 6.68
CA GLY A 2 8.87 -7.16 7.24
C GLY A 2 7.55 -6.41 7.46
N LEU A 3 7.58 -5.15 7.86
CA LEU A 3 6.38 -4.32 8.07
C LEU A 3 5.64 -4.02 6.76
N GLY A 4 6.35 -3.82 5.64
CA GLY A 4 5.73 -3.58 4.34
C GLY A 4 4.96 -4.80 3.79
N ASP A 5 5.42 -6.02 4.08
CA ASP A 5 4.73 -7.25 3.65
C ASP A 5 3.42 -7.48 4.44
N VAL A 6 3.39 -7.10 5.72
CA VAL A 6 2.17 -7.14 6.55
C VAL A 6 1.15 -6.14 6.03
N TYR A 7 1.56 -4.90 5.82
CA TYR A 7 0.70 -3.83 5.31
C TYR A 7 0.10 -4.17 3.94
N LYS A 8 0.90 -4.65 3.00
CA LYS A 8 0.41 -5.07 1.67
C LYS A 8 -0.66 -6.17 1.75
N ARG A 9 -0.57 -7.08 2.72
CA ARG A 9 -1.57 -8.15 2.91
C ARG A 9 -2.84 -7.65 3.57
N GLN A 10 -2.73 -6.74 4.52
CA GLN A 10 -3.89 -6.07 5.10
C GLN A 10 -4.65 -5.29 4.04
N GLU A 11 -3.94 -4.53 3.19
CA GLU A 11 -4.55 -3.80 2.07
C GLU A 11 -5.21 -4.71 1.03
N MET A 12 -4.69 -5.92 0.80
CA MET A 12 -5.28 -6.87 -0.15
C MET A 12 -6.70 -7.31 0.26
N TYR A 13 -6.96 -7.39 1.56
CA TYR A 13 -8.28 -7.72 2.12
C TYR A 13 -8.99 -6.51 2.73
N SER A 14 -8.63 -5.32 2.31
CA SER A 14 -9.25 -4.06 2.72
C SER A 14 -9.85 -3.36 1.52
N ALA A 15 -10.88 -2.55 1.73
CA ALA A 15 -11.48 -1.76 0.66
C ALA A 15 -11.77 -0.34 1.12
N THR A 16 -11.60 0.61 0.22
CA THR A 16 -11.81 2.04 0.50
C THR A 16 -12.66 2.65 -0.59
N LEU A 17 -13.66 3.44 -0.21
CA LEU A 17 -14.43 4.28 -1.12
C LEU A 17 -14.33 5.75 -0.66
N GLN A 18 -13.99 6.63 -1.59
CA GLN A 18 -13.87 8.06 -1.35
C GLN A 18 -15.09 8.80 -1.87
N LYS A 19 -15.61 9.71 -1.07
CA LYS A 19 -16.78 10.53 -1.40
C LYS A 19 -16.59 11.33 -2.69
N GLU A 20 -15.39 11.81 -2.92
CA GLU A 20 -15.02 12.63 -4.08
C GLU A 20 -15.11 11.84 -5.39
N GLU A 21 -14.94 10.52 -5.37
CA GLU A 21 -15.08 9.64 -6.53
C GLU A 21 -16.55 9.58 -7.00
N PHE A 22 -17.50 9.46 -6.07
CA PHE A 22 -18.94 9.53 -6.38
C PHE A 22 -19.33 10.86 -6.99
N LEU A 23 -18.76 11.97 -6.50
CA LEU A 23 -19.01 13.30 -7.05
C LEU A 23 -18.39 13.49 -8.44
N GLY A 24 -17.21 12.93 -8.66
CA GLY A 24 -16.54 12.93 -9.95
C GLY A 24 -17.34 12.21 -11.01
N LEU A 25 -17.68 10.95 -10.75
CA LEU A 25 -18.45 10.10 -11.66
C LEU A 25 -19.87 10.67 -11.91
N LYS A 26 -20.52 11.23 -10.89
CA LYS A 26 -21.83 11.89 -11.03
C LYS A 26 -21.83 12.99 -12.09
N LYS A 27 -20.75 13.78 -12.20
CA LYS A 27 -20.62 14.85 -13.20
C LYS A 27 -20.49 14.28 -14.60
N VAL A 28 -19.79 13.16 -14.75
CA VAL A 28 -19.54 12.50 -16.03
C VAL A 28 -20.80 11.81 -16.56
N VAL A 29 -21.56 11.12 -15.67
CA VAL A 29 -22.69 10.28 -16.05
C VAL A 29 -23.99 11.09 -16.26
N LYS A 30 -24.05 12.33 -15.81
CA LYS A 30 -25.27 13.16 -15.79
C LYS A 30 -26.05 13.20 -17.12
N ASP A 31 -25.34 13.28 -18.23
CA ASP A 31 -25.92 13.42 -19.56
C ASP A 31 -26.12 12.08 -20.29
N TYR A 32 -25.73 10.97 -19.68
CA TYR A 32 -25.78 9.63 -20.27
C TYR A 32 -26.80 8.72 -19.60
N ASP A 33 -26.87 8.69 -18.26
CA ASP A 33 -27.82 7.87 -17.52
C ASP A 33 -28.34 8.56 -16.26
N LEU A 34 -29.61 8.90 -16.25
CA LEU A 34 -30.27 9.59 -15.13
C LEU A 34 -30.49 8.66 -13.92
N HIS A 35 -30.63 7.34 -14.16
CA HIS A 35 -30.83 6.38 -13.07
C HIS A 35 -29.56 6.21 -12.25
N ILE A 36 -28.43 5.96 -12.93
CA ILE A 36 -27.09 5.88 -12.27
C ILE A 36 -26.76 7.20 -11.58
N TYR A 37 -27.04 8.34 -12.23
CA TYR A 37 -26.87 9.66 -11.62
C TYR A 37 -27.60 9.80 -10.28
N ARG A 38 -28.87 9.38 -10.19
CA ARG A 38 -29.66 9.44 -8.94
C ARG A 38 -29.14 8.47 -7.88
N LEU A 39 -28.65 7.29 -8.26
CA LEU A 39 -28.05 6.33 -7.34
C LEU A 39 -26.73 6.86 -6.77
N LEU A 40 -25.87 7.48 -7.59
CA LEU A 40 -24.66 8.16 -7.14
C LEU A 40 -24.97 9.29 -6.16
N GLU A 41 -26.04 10.07 -6.43
CA GLU A 41 -26.48 11.14 -5.53
C GLU A 41 -26.95 10.60 -4.18
N ARG A 42 -27.65 9.45 -4.18
CA ARG A 42 -28.08 8.78 -2.95
C ARG A 42 -26.89 8.27 -2.16
N CYS A 43 -25.95 7.55 -2.78
CA CYS A 43 -24.73 7.10 -2.10
C CYS A 43 -23.91 8.28 -1.53
N ASN A 44 -23.77 9.37 -2.30
CA ASN A 44 -23.10 10.57 -1.82
C ASN A 44 -23.80 11.22 -0.63
N LYS A 45 -25.13 11.14 -0.55
CA LYS A 45 -25.91 11.63 0.61
C LYS A 45 -25.61 10.81 1.86
N GLU A 46 -25.60 9.48 1.75
CA GLU A 46 -25.26 8.60 2.88
C GLU A 46 -23.82 8.86 3.36
N LEU A 47 -22.85 8.98 2.44
CA LEU A 47 -21.48 9.38 2.82
C LEU A 47 -21.40 10.76 3.45
N LEU A 48 -22.26 11.68 3.08
CA LEU A 48 -22.32 13.02 3.69
C LEU A 48 -22.85 12.96 5.14
N GLU A 49 -23.77 12.06 5.44
CA GLU A 49 -24.25 11.86 6.83
C GLU A 49 -23.10 11.30 7.70
N LEU A 50 -22.38 10.28 7.22
CA LEU A 50 -21.19 9.77 7.91
C LEU A 50 -20.12 10.86 8.10
N LYS A 51 -19.88 11.65 7.03
CA LYS A 51 -18.93 12.77 7.09
C LYS A 51 -19.26 13.80 8.15
N ARG A 52 -20.55 14.09 8.39
CA ARG A 52 -20.98 15.06 9.41
C ARG A 52 -20.71 14.60 10.83
N LEU A 53 -20.61 13.30 11.06
CA LEU A 53 -20.34 12.69 12.35
C LEU A 53 -18.85 12.41 12.56
N CYS A 54 -18.01 12.68 11.55
CA CYS A 54 -16.58 12.42 11.55
C CYS A 54 -15.81 13.76 11.64
N ASP A 55 -15.18 14.02 12.76
CA ASP A 55 -14.29 15.19 12.90
C ASP A 55 -12.94 14.95 12.20
N GLU A 56 -12.19 13.94 12.60
CA GLU A 56 -10.92 13.51 11.96
C GLU A 56 -10.94 12.02 11.63
N TYR A 57 -11.38 11.20 12.60
CA TYR A 57 -11.43 9.74 12.53
C TYR A 57 -12.59 9.22 13.36
N VAL A 58 -13.38 8.30 12.83
CA VAL A 58 -14.50 7.64 13.53
C VAL A 58 -14.58 6.19 13.12
N CYS A 59 -14.71 5.29 14.11
CA CYS A 59 -15.06 3.87 13.89
C CYS A 59 -16.59 3.71 13.80
N TRP A 60 -17.03 2.76 13.00
CA TRP A 60 -18.43 2.46 12.75
C TRP A 60 -18.71 0.99 13.01
N GLU A 61 -19.96 0.71 13.41
CA GLU A 61 -20.51 -0.64 13.35
C GLU A 61 -21.10 -0.92 11.95
N GLU A 62 -21.32 -2.17 11.60
CA GLU A 62 -21.86 -2.57 10.29
C GLU A 62 -23.23 -1.96 10.03
N GLU A 63 -24.05 -1.86 11.07
CA GLU A 63 -25.38 -1.26 11.02
C GLU A 63 -25.37 0.22 10.64
N ASP A 64 -24.35 0.95 11.05
CA ASP A 64 -24.22 2.39 10.77
C ASP A 64 -24.00 2.63 9.28
N ILE A 65 -23.22 1.78 8.62
CA ILE A 65 -22.94 1.89 7.19
C ILE A 65 -23.94 1.15 6.30
N ALA A 66 -24.85 0.35 6.86
CA ALA A 66 -25.81 -0.46 6.09
C ALA A 66 -26.66 0.35 5.10
N PRO A 67 -27.12 1.60 5.37
CA PRO A 67 -27.81 2.41 4.36
C PRO A 67 -26.93 2.73 3.14
N PHE A 68 -25.66 3.02 3.36
CA PHE A 68 -24.67 3.27 2.30
C PHE A 68 -24.41 1.99 1.49
N VAL A 69 -24.15 0.85 2.15
CA VAL A 69 -23.92 -0.44 1.48
C VAL A 69 -25.07 -0.83 0.56
N ARG A 70 -26.33 -0.69 1.03
CA ARG A 70 -27.51 -0.93 0.19
C ARG A 70 -27.56 0.00 -1.03
N GLY A 71 -27.08 1.22 -0.89
CA GLY A 71 -26.92 2.16 -2.00
C GLY A 71 -25.88 1.69 -3.00
N VAL A 72 -24.73 1.22 -2.52
CA VAL A 72 -23.63 0.68 -3.33
C VAL A 72 -24.05 -0.56 -4.12
N ILE A 73 -24.79 -1.51 -3.51
CA ILE A 73 -25.32 -2.70 -4.19
C ILE A 73 -26.17 -2.28 -5.40
N ARG A 74 -27.16 -1.42 -5.19
CA ARG A 74 -28.04 -0.95 -6.28
C ARG A 74 -27.30 -0.19 -7.36
N LEU A 75 -26.29 0.59 -6.97
CA LEU A 75 -25.46 1.32 -7.91
C LEU A 75 -24.60 0.38 -8.75
N SER A 76 -24.02 -0.64 -8.13
CA SER A 76 -23.22 -1.67 -8.81
C SER A 76 -24.06 -2.42 -9.84
N GLU A 77 -25.27 -2.87 -9.46
CA GLU A 77 -26.22 -3.54 -10.36
C GLU A 77 -26.63 -2.65 -11.55
N ALA A 78 -26.90 -1.36 -11.28
CA ALA A 78 -27.28 -0.44 -12.35
C ALA A 78 -26.12 -0.15 -13.33
N ILE A 79 -24.89 -0.05 -12.81
CA ILE A 79 -23.71 0.13 -13.67
C ILE A 79 -23.47 -1.14 -14.51
N ASP A 80 -23.60 -2.32 -13.93
CA ASP A 80 -23.42 -3.60 -14.62
C ASP A 80 -24.37 -3.71 -15.82
N HIS A 81 -25.67 -3.49 -15.61
CA HIS A 81 -26.66 -3.44 -16.69
C HIS A 81 -26.34 -2.39 -17.77
N TYR A 82 -25.91 -1.21 -17.35
CA TYR A 82 -25.51 -0.17 -18.31
C TYR A 82 -24.33 -0.61 -19.17
N LEU A 83 -23.34 -1.26 -18.58
CA LEU A 83 -22.14 -1.74 -19.27
C LEU A 83 -22.44 -2.88 -20.25
N GLU A 84 -23.45 -3.72 -19.95
CA GLU A 84 -23.94 -4.77 -20.86
C GLU A 84 -24.64 -4.18 -22.10
N ASP A 85 -25.46 -3.14 -21.89
CA ASP A 85 -26.31 -2.57 -22.96
C ASP A 85 -25.60 -1.50 -23.81
N HIS A 86 -24.48 -0.93 -23.36
CA HIS A 86 -23.82 0.23 -23.98
C HIS A 86 -22.30 0.01 -24.18
N GLU A 87 -21.93 -0.88 -25.12
CA GLU A 87 -20.54 -1.21 -25.41
C GLU A 87 -19.69 -0.02 -25.87
N ASP A 88 -20.27 0.89 -26.67
CA ASP A 88 -19.60 2.03 -27.29
C ASP A 88 -19.79 3.36 -26.51
N SER A 89 -20.25 3.31 -25.26
CA SER A 89 -20.51 4.52 -24.48
C SER A 89 -19.20 5.27 -24.15
N PRO A 90 -19.17 6.61 -24.34
CA PRO A 90 -18.00 7.44 -24.01
C PRO A 90 -17.60 7.38 -22.54
N VAL A 91 -18.54 7.07 -21.64
CA VAL A 91 -18.32 7.00 -20.17
C VAL A 91 -18.09 5.56 -19.68
N ARG A 92 -17.98 4.60 -20.62
CA ARG A 92 -17.82 3.18 -20.30
C ARG A 92 -16.58 2.90 -19.44
N LYS A 93 -15.47 3.54 -19.77
CA LYS A 93 -14.19 3.32 -19.07
C LYS A 93 -14.29 3.74 -17.61
N GLU A 94 -14.78 4.94 -17.35
CA GLU A 94 -14.94 5.49 -16.01
C GLU A 94 -15.93 4.68 -15.18
N LEU A 95 -17.04 4.26 -15.80
CA LEU A 95 -18.03 3.38 -15.14
C LEU A 95 -17.44 2.01 -14.80
N LEU A 96 -16.67 1.41 -15.71
CA LEU A 96 -16.04 0.11 -15.48
C LEU A 96 -14.98 0.16 -14.37
N GLU A 97 -14.16 1.18 -14.36
CA GLU A 97 -13.15 1.39 -13.29
C GLU A 97 -13.83 1.56 -11.92
N PHE A 98 -14.93 2.32 -11.90
CA PHE A 98 -15.68 2.52 -10.66
C PHE A 98 -16.47 1.27 -10.24
N TYR A 99 -17.04 0.53 -11.19
CA TYR A 99 -17.70 -0.75 -10.95
C TYR A 99 -16.76 -1.75 -10.24
N PHE A 100 -15.51 -1.87 -10.70
CA PHE A 100 -14.54 -2.73 -10.02
C PHE A 100 -14.25 -2.29 -8.58
N LYS A 101 -14.21 -0.99 -8.31
CA LYS A 101 -14.05 -0.48 -6.93
C LYS A 101 -15.27 -0.83 -6.06
N LEU A 102 -16.48 -0.66 -6.57
CA LEU A 102 -17.71 -1.03 -5.85
C LEU A 102 -17.76 -2.54 -5.60
N SER A 103 -17.47 -3.35 -6.62
CA SER A 103 -17.46 -4.81 -6.53
C SER A 103 -16.43 -5.29 -5.52
N HIS A 104 -15.24 -4.69 -5.50
CA HIS A 104 -14.22 -5.00 -4.50
C HIS A 104 -14.68 -4.62 -3.09
N PHE A 105 -15.27 -3.44 -2.91
CA PHE A 105 -15.82 -3.02 -1.62
C PHE A 105 -16.91 -3.98 -1.11
N LEU A 106 -17.82 -4.39 -1.97
CA LEU A 106 -18.90 -5.34 -1.62
C LEU A 106 -18.32 -6.73 -1.30
N MET A 107 -17.34 -7.20 -2.05
CA MET A 107 -16.64 -8.45 -1.76
C MET A 107 -15.98 -8.43 -0.39
N ILE A 108 -15.32 -7.32 -0.02
CA ILE A 108 -14.71 -7.18 1.31
C ILE A 108 -15.77 -7.05 2.40
N HIS A 109 -16.89 -6.38 2.12
CA HIS A 109 -18.02 -6.30 3.06
C HIS A 109 -18.60 -7.69 3.40
N GLU A 110 -18.65 -8.61 2.46
CA GLU A 110 -19.07 -10.00 2.71
C GLU A 110 -18.09 -10.80 3.58
N LEU A 111 -16.84 -10.34 3.69
CA LEU A 111 -15.79 -10.97 4.50
C LEU A 111 -15.66 -10.37 5.90
N LEU A 112 -16.49 -9.39 6.25
CA LEU A 112 -16.41 -8.73 7.57
C LEU A 112 -16.58 -9.76 8.70
N ASP A 113 -15.67 -9.68 9.67
CA ASP A 113 -15.68 -10.44 10.91
C ASP A 113 -14.91 -9.67 11.99
N ASP A 114 -14.66 -10.29 13.14
CA ASP A 114 -13.94 -9.71 14.29
C ASP A 114 -12.51 -9.25 13.99
N HIS A 115 -11.99 -9.53 12.78
CA HIS A 115 -10.66 -9.10 12.32
C HIS A 115 -10.70 -7.83 11.48
N TYR A 116 -11.88 -7.22 11.32
CA TYR A 116 -12.05 -5.99 10.56
C TYR A 116 -12.39 -4.80 11.45
N GLU A 117 -11.92 -3.64 11.05
CA GLU A 117 -12.38 -2.35 11.55
C GLU A 117 -13.01 -1.56 10.40
N ILE A 118 -14.19 -1.00 10.66
CA ILE A 118 -14.86 -0.08 9.75
C ILE A 118 -14.62 1.33 10.27
N TYR A 119 -13.99 2.17 9.47
CA TYR A 119 -13.75 3.55 9.87
C TYR A 119 -13.83 4.54 8.73
N SER A 120 -14.04 5.78 9.07
CA SER A 120 -13.87 6.90 8.15
C SER A 120 -12.88 7.93 8.68
N GLN A 121 -12.18 8.56 7.74
CA GLN A 121 -11.17 9.57 8.00
C GLN A 121 -11.05 10.56 6.84
N TYR A 122 -10.25 11.60 7.06
CA TYR A 122 -9.82 12.50 6.01
C TYR A 122 -8.40 12.11 5.56
N THR A 123 -8.19 12.02 4.25
CA THR A 123 -6.87 11.83 3.66
C THR A 123 -6.02 13.11 3.79
N ALA A 124 -4.71 13.01 3.49
CA ALA A 124 -3.83 14.17 3.43
C ALA A 124 -4.31 15.26 2.45
N ASP A 125 -5.03 14.85 1.38
CA ASP A 125 -5.64 15.75 0.38
C ASP A 125 -7.03 16.24 0.80
N ASN A 126 -7.42 16.04 2.07
CA ASN A 126 -8.71 16.40 2.64
C ASN A 126 -9.93 15.73 1.93
N CYS A 127 -9.73 14.57 1.31
CA CYS A 127 -10.82 13.74 0.81
C CYS A 127 -11.38 12.87 1.93
N PHE A 128 -12.71 12.74 1.98
CA PHE A 128 -13.40 11.89 2.96
C PHE A 128 -13.48 10.46 2.43
N GLU A 129 -12.99 9.50 3.22
CA GLU A 129 -13.04 8.08 2.87
C GLU A 129 -13.69 7.22 3.95
N LEU A 130 -14.40 6.19 3.50
CA LEU A 130 -14.88 5.07 4.31
C LEU A 130 -14.04 3.85 3.96
N LYS A 131 -13.46 3.22 4.98
CA LYS A 131 -12.58 2.06 4.82
C LYS A 131 -13.07 0.86 5.62
N LEU A 132 -13.09 -0.28 4.96
CA LEU A 132 -13.21 -1.61 5.57
C LEU A 132 -11.78 -2.14 5.69
N PHE A 133 -11.21 -2.09 6.89
CA PHE A 133 -9.80 -2.40 7.12
C PHE A 133 -9.62 -3.75 7.77
N ASN A 134 -8.91 -4.65 7.12
CA ASN A 134 -8.55 -5.94 7.67
C ASN A 134 -7.32 -5.80 8.58
N VAL A 135 -7.54 -5.91 9.88
CA VAL A 135 -6.47 -5.83 10.90
C VAL A 135 -5.61 -7.09 10.90
N ASN A 136 -6.22 -8.26 10.63
CA ASN A 136 -5.52 -9.54 10.64
C ASN A 136 -5.98 -10.46 9.50
N PRO A 137 -5.22 -10.55 8.39
CA PRO A 137 -5.61 -11.32 7.20
C PRO A 137 -5.40 -12.84 7.33
N SER A 138 -4.99 -13.34 8.49
CA SER A 138 -4.59 -14.75 8.67
C SER A 138 -5.71 -15.74 8.31
N LYS A 139 -6.96 -15.45 8.68
CA LYS A 139 -8.13 -16.27 8.35
C LYS A 139 -8.38 -16.32 6.84
N ASN A 140 -8.42 -15.17 6.20
CA ASN A 140 -8.64 -15.06 4.75
C ASN A 140 -7.53 -15.77 3.96
N LEU A 141 -6.26 -15.59 4.37
CA LEU A 141 -5.11 -16.27 3.75
C LEU A 141 -5.20 -17.78 3.93
N ARG A 142 -5.58 -18.25 5.12
CA ARG A 142 -5.78 -19.68 5.39
C ARG A 142 -6.84 -20.27 4.48
N GLU A 143 -8.00 -19.66 4.38
CA GLU A 143 -9.08 -20.11 3.51
C GLU A 143 -8.63 -20.19 2.04
N CYS A 144 -7.85 -19.21 1.56
CA CYS A 144 -7.26 -19.27 0.23
C CYS A 144 -6.27 -20.45 0.07
N MET A 145 -5.39 -20.66 1.05
CA MET A 145 -4.42 -21.75 1.01
C MET A 145 -5.07 -23.14 1.07
N MET A 146 -6.17 -23.28 1.79
CA MET A 146 -6.93 -24.54 1.87
C MET A 146 -7.59 -24.96 0.55
N ARG A 147 -7.70 -24.06 -0.43
CA ARG A 147 -8.16 -24.41 -1.80
C ARG A 147 -7.09 -25.17 -2.60
N GLY A 148 -5.83 -25.09 -2.18
CA GLY A 148 -4.70 -25.81 -2.77
C GLY A 148 -4.41 -27.13 -2.05
N ARG A 149 -3.62 -28.01 -2.67
CA ARG A 149 -3.16 -29.25 -2.03
C ARG A 149 -2.08 -29.00 -0.98
N CYS A 150 -1.24 -28.02 -1.22
CA CYS A 150 -0.21 -27.56 -0.30
C CYS A 150 0.19 -26.12 -0.67
N SER A 151 0.75 -25.40 0.30
CA SER A 151 1.29 -24.05 0.11
C SER A 151 2.71 -24.01 0.65
N VAL A 152 3.62 -23.39 -0.10
CA VAL A 152 5.00 -23.17 0.32
C VAL A 152 5.26 -21.66 0.34
N LEU A 153 5.49 -21.13 1.54
CA LEU A 153 5.79 -19.72 1.75
C LEU A 153 7.29 -19.58 2.05
N PHE A 154 7.97 -18.72 1.34
CA PHE A 154 9.39 -18.50 1.52
C PHE A 154 9.77 -17.02 1.40
N SER A 155 10.71 -16.60 2.23
CA SER A 155 11.33 -15.28 2.15
C SER A 155 12.64 -15.29 2.94
N ALA A 156 13.56 -14.43 2.59
CA ALA A 156 14.77 -14.20 3.38
C ALA A 156 14.48 -13.56 4.75
N THR A 157 13.28 -13.04 4.96
CA THR A 157 12.91 -12.21 6.12
C THR A 157 11.74 -12.76 6.94
N LEU A 158 11.41 -14.06 6.82
CA LEU A 158 10.36 -14.73 7.64
C LEU A 158 10.86 -15.03 9.07
N LEU A 159 11.48 -14.05 9.72
CA LEU A 159 11.94 -14.18 11.10
C LEU A 159 11.39 -13.05 11.98
N PRO A 160 10.88 -13.34 13.18
CA PRO A 160 10.72 -14.68 13.82
C PRO A 160 9.60 -15.49 13.17
N ILE A 161 9.88 -16.76 12.90
CA ILE A 161 8.98 -17.62 12.10
C ILE A 161 7.59 -17.79 12.72
N ARG A 162 7.50 -17.89 14.04
CA ARG A 162 6.22 -18.03 14.76
C ARG A 162 5.26 -16.86 14.50
N TYR A 163 5.80 -15.64 14.47
CA TYR A 163 5.02 -14.45 14.17
C TYR A 163 4.43 -14.54 12.76
N TYR A 164 5.26 -14.91 11.78
CA TYR A 164 4.79 -15.06 10.40
C TYR A 164 3.84 -16.24 10.21
N LYS A 165 4.01 -17.35 10.92
CA LYS A 165 3.04 -18.46 10.90
C LYS A 165 1.64 -17.96 11.31
N GLN A 166 1.54 -17.27 12.44
CA GLN A 166 0.27 -16.71 12.91
C GLN A 166 -0.33 -15.74 11.89
N LEU A 167 0.47 -14.79 11.40
CA LEU A 167 0.02 -13.76 10.47
C LEU A 167 -0.41 -14.32 9.10
N LEU A 168 0.21 -15.41 8.67
CA LEU A 168 -0.05 -16.06 7.39
C LEU A 168 -1.15 -17.15 7.50
N GLY A 169 -1.72 -17.35 8.68
CA GLY A 169 -2.78 -18.33 8.90
C GLY A 169 -2.30 -19.79 8.87
N ALA A 170 -1.00 -20.02 9.13
CA ALA A 170 -0.46 -21.37 9.26
C ALA A 170 -0.83 -21.98 10.60
N ASP A 171 -0.97 -23.32 10.66
CA ASP A 171 -1.21 -24.09 11.87
C ASP A 171 0.08 -24.34 12.66
N GLU A 172 -0.05 -24.65 13.94
CA GLU A 172 1.10 -24.99 14.78
C GLU A 172 1.88 -26.21 14.24
N GLY A 173 1.18 -27.17 13.64
CA GLY A 173 1.74 -28.38 13.05
C GLY A 173 2.40 -28.21 11.67
N ASP A 174 2.30 -27.04 11.05
CA ASP A 174 2.91 -26.79 9.74
C ASP A 174 4.43 -26.75 9.82
N TYR A 175 5.08 -27.29 8.79
CA TYR A 175 6.54 -27.42 8.75
C TYR A 175 7.24 -26.07 8.64
N GLU A 176 8.36 -25.96 9.32
CA GLU A 176 9.27 -24.83 9.30
C GLU A 176 10.63 -25.28 8.75
N VAL A 177 11.12 -24.60 7.74
CA VAL A 177 12.42 -24.92 7.15
C VAL A 177 13.33 -23.70 7.24
N TYR A 178 14.46 -23.86 7.91
CA TYR A 178 15.50 -22.85 8.00
C TYR A 178 16.61 -23.18 7.01
N ALA A 179 16.66 -22.45 5.91
CA ALA A 179 17.77 -22.57 4.97
C ALA A 179 19.01 -21.84 5.54
N LYS A 180 20.11 -22.55 5.65
CA LYS A 180 21.38 -21.92 6.04
C LYS A 180 21.86 -20.98 4.94
N SER A 181 22.42 -19.83 5.35
CA SER A 181 23.05 -18.91 4.40
C SER A 181 24.20 -19.60 3.65
N VAL A 182 24.20 -19.44 2.32
CA VAL A 182 25.30 -19.89 1.47
C VAL A 182 26.54 -18.99 1.58
N PHE A 183 26.39 -17.83 2.17
CA PHE A 183 27.46 -16.87 2.37
C PHE A 183 28.26 -17.17 3.65
N ASP A 184 29.59 -17.23 3.52
CA ASP A 184 30.48 -17.42 4.66
C ASP A 184 30.45 -16.20 5.59
N ALA A 185 29.94 -16.39 6.82
CA ALA A 185 29.84 -15.32 7.82
C ALA A 185 31.19 -14.67 8.16
N ARG A 186 32.30 -15.38 7.98
CA ARG A 186 33.66 -14.84 8.20
C ARG A 186 34.09 -13.78 7.18
N ARG A 187 33.39 -13.71 6.04
CA ARG A 187 33.59 -12.69 5.00
C ARG A 187 32.71 -11.45 5.19
N LYS A 188 31.89 -11.43 6.25
CA LYS A 188 31.02 -10.31 6.57
C LYS A 188 31.77 -9.34 7.51
N GLY A 189 32.11 -8.15 7.03
CA GLY A 189 32.48 -7.01 7.87
C GLY A 189 31.23 -6.22 8.27
N LEU A 190 31.07 -5.95 9.56
CA LEU A 190 30.02 -5.06 10.07
C LEU A 190 30.68 -3.86 10.73
N PHE A 191 30.40 -2.67 10.21
CA PHE A 191 30.91 -1.40 10.74
C PHE A 191 29.73 -0.53 11.14
N ILE A 192 29.83 0.13 12.28
CA ILE A 192 28.80 1.02 12.80
C ILE A 192 29.41 2.40 12.98
N ALA A 193 28.94 3.37 12.19
CA ALA A 193 29.24 4.78 12.41
C ALA A 193 28.32 5.29 13.54
N ASN A 194 28.91 5.80 14.62
CA ASN A 194 28.19 6.26 15.81
C ASN A 194 28.05 7.79 15.89
N ASP A 195 28.64 8.50 14.94
CA ASP A 195 28.67 9.96 14.82
C ASP A 195 27.66 10.51 13.80
N VAL A 196 26.97 9.62 13.05
CA VAL A 196 25.91 9.98 12.10
C VAL A 196 24.59 9.33 12.47
N THR A 197 23.47 9.92 12.07
CA THR A 197 22.15 9.41 12.38
C THR A 197 21.11 9.77 11.31
N SER A 198 20.11 8.91 11.14
CA SER A 198 18.93 9.20 10.30
C SER A 198 17.70 9.71 11.09
N LYS A 199 17.86 9.95 12.41
CA LYS A 199 16.77 10.46 13.27
C LYS A 199 16.19 11.75 12.71
N TYR A 200 14.85 11.83 12.63
CA TYR A 200 14.16 13.01 12.08
C TYR A 200 14.55 14.31 12.78
N SER A 201 14.64 14.31 14.11
CA SER A 201 14.98 15.48 14.93
C SER A 201 16.42 15.96 14.78
N ARG A 202 17.32 15.20 14.12
CA ARG A 202 18.73 15.54 13.91
C ARG A 202 19.08 15.70 12.44
N ARG A 203 18.12 15.78 11.54
CA ARG A 203 18.33 15.98 10.10
C ARG A 203 18.73 17.42 9.81
N THR A 204 20.01 17.66 9.72
CA THR A 204 20.63 18.95 9.42
C THR A 204 21.53 18.83 8.19
N GLU A 205 21.88 19.94 7.55
CA GLU A 205 22.83 19.97 6.44
C GLU A 205 24.19 19.34 6.82
N SER A 206 24.64 19.59 8.03
CA SER A 206 25.87 18.96 8.58
C SER A 206 25.76 17.45 8.67
N GLU A 207 24.58 16.92 9.04
CA GLU A 207 24.34 15.48 9.12
C GLU A 207 24.35 14.84 7.74
N TYR A 208 23.71 15.47 6.75
CA TYR A 208 23.73 15.01 5.35
C TYR A 208 25.14 15.02 4.77
N TYR A 209 25.91 16.07 5.07
CA TYR A 209 27.33 16.16 4.65
C TYR A 209 28.19 15.05 5.27
N ASN A 210 28.03 14.76 6.56
CA ASN A 210 28.77 13.70 7.23
C ASN A 210 28.45 12.33 6.60
N ILE A 211 27.17 12.06 6.32
CA ILE A 211 26.76 10.81 5.66
C ILE A 211 27.35 10.73 4.24
N ALA A 212 27.24 11.80 3.45
CA ALA A 212 27.81 11.87 2.11
C ALA A 212 29.32 11.66 2.11
N SER A 213 30.02 12.25 3.09
CA SER A 213 31.47 12.07 3.30
C SER A 213 31.85 10.62 3.61
N TYR A 214 31.03 9.91 4.44
CA TYR A 214 31.22 8.48 4.68
C TYR A 214 31.06 7.66 3.38
N LEU A 215 30.03 7.94 2.60
CA LEU A 215 29.79 7.25 1.33
C LEU A 215 30.95 7.46 0.37
N HIS A 216 31.41 8.70 0.21
CA HIS A 216 32.55 9.03 -0.63
C HIS A 216 33.80 8.25 -0.21
N ARG A 217 34.17 8.28 1.09
CA ARG A 217 35.32 7.55 1.59
C ARG A 217 35.25 6.05 1.35
N ILE A 218 34.06 5.44 1.52
CA ILE A 218 33.86 4.00 1.31
C ILE A 218 34.07 3.66 -0.16
N VAL A 219 33.47 4.44 -1.07
CA VAL A 219 33.57 4.20 -2.52
C VAL A 219 35.01 4.39 -3.01
N GLN A 220 35.75 5.36 -2.49
CA GLN A 220 37.15 5.61 -2.85
C GLN A 220 38.11 4.52 -2.35
N MET A 221 37.74 3.73 -1.33
CA MET A 221 38.63 2.69 -0.79
C MET A 221 38.83 1.52 -1.76
N ARG A 222 37.83 1.19 -2.56
CA ARG A 222 37.88 0.03 -3.47
C ARG A 222 36.90 0.19 -4.61
N THR A 223 37.33 -0.08 -5.82
CA THR A 223 36.44 -0.17 -6.99
C THR A 223 35.48 -1.35 -6.84
N GLY A 224 34.18 -1.12 -7.05
CA GLY A 224 33.15 -2.14 -6.93
C GLY A 224 31.75 -1.54 -6.95
N ASN A 225 30.75 -2.39 -6.80
CA ASN A 225 29.35 -1.99 -6.71
C ASN A 225 28.95 -1.81 -5.25
N TYR A 226 28.32 -0.69 -4.95
CA TYR A 226 27.86 -0.32 -3.62
C TYR A 226 26.36 -0.12 -3.64
N MET A 227 25.65 -0.63 -2.63
CA MET A 227 24.23 -0.43 -2.46
C MET A 227 23.97 0.32 -1.16
N VAL A 228 23.29 1.46 -1.27
CA VAL A 228 22.99 2.34 -0.15
C VAL A 228 21.48 2.40 0.08
N PHE A 229 21.07 2.15 1.32
CA PHE A 229 19.66 2.19 1.71
C PHE A 229 19.40 3.38 2.62
N PHE A 230 18.33 4.11 2.33
CA PHE A 230 17.90 5.27 3.10
C PHE A 230 16.52 5.04 3.72
N PRO A 231 16.18 5.72 4.84
CA PRO A 231 14.89 5.54 5.51
C PRO A 231 13.71 6.13 4.72
N SER A 232 13.95 7.04 3.77
CA SER A 232 12.92 7.64 2.90
C SER A 232 13.54 8.24 1.64
N HIS A 233 12.75 8.38 0.57
CA HIS A 233 13.17 9.05 -0.67
C HIS A 233 13.58 10.52 -0.42
N ALA A 234 12.88 11.23 0.45
CA ALA A 234 13.23 12.61 0.79
C ALA A 234 14.62 12.71 1.45
N PHE A 235 14.96 11.73 2.31
CA PHE A 235 16.28 11.67 2.93
C PHE A 235 17.37 11.29 1.91
N LEU A 236 17.09 10.35 1.02
CA LEU A 236 17.96 9.96 -0.09
C LEU A 236 18.29 11.19 -0.95
N LYS A 237 17.26 11.94 -1.42
CA LYS A 237 17.43 13.12 -2.26
C LYS A 237 18.37 14.16 -1.60
N LYS A 238 18.18 14.42 -0.30
CA LYS A 238 19.02 15.38 0.45
C LYS A 238 20.47 14.95 0.56
N VAL A 239 20.74 13.67 0.85
CA VAL A 239 22.11 13.16 0.91
C VAL A 239 22.75 13.14 -0.47
N LEU A 240 21.97 12.80 -1.52
CA LEU A 240 22.45 12.78 -2.90
C LEU A 240 22.82 14.19 -3.38
N GLU A 241 21.97 15.18 -3.17
CA GLU A 241 22.24 16.60 -3.49
C GLU A 241 23.58 17.03 -2.88
N VAL A 242 23.79 16.78 -1.59
CA VAL A 242 25.04 17.11 -0.89
C VAL A 242 26.23 16.31 -1.43
N TYR A 243 26.02 15.03 -1.79
CA TYR A 243 27.08 14.20 -2.38
C TYR A 243 27.51 14.72 -3.74
N GLU A 244 26.56 15.04 -4.62
CA GLU A 244 26.83 15.58 -5.96
C GLU A 244 27.51 16.95 -5.91
N GLU A 245 27.11 17.81 -4.97
CA GLU A 245 27.70 19.15 -4.81
C GLU A 245 29.14 19.12 -4.29
N ASN A 246 29.49 18.17 -3.40
CA ASN A 246 30.76 18.21 -2.65
C ASN A 246 31.72 17.07 -3.00
N PHE A 247 31.22 15.95 -3.53
CA PHE A 247 31.97 14.71 -3.69
C PHE A 247 31.81 14.06 -5.07
N ALA A 248 31.23 14.77 -6.04
CA ALA A 248 31.08 14.26 -7.40
C ALA A 248 32.44 13.80 -7.97
N ASP A 249 32.45 12.59 -8.53
CA ASP A 249 33.63 11.99 -9.14
C ASP A 249 33.21 11.32 -10.45
N GLU A 250 33.90 11.65 -11.56
CA GLU A 250 33.64 11.08 -12.89
C GLU A 250 33.81 9.54 -12.93
N GLN A 251 34.50 8.95 -11.94
CA GLN A 251 34.69 7.51 -11.83
C GLN A 251 33.55 6.80 -11.08
N VAL A 252 32.59 7.56 -10.54
CA VAL A 252 31.47 7.04 -9.73
C VAL A 252 30.14 7.32 -10.43
N GLU A 253 29.49 6.29 -10.89
CA GLU A 253 28.14 6.36 -11.43
C GLU A 253 27.12 6.12 -10.31
N CYS A 254 26.20 7.08 -10.09
CA CYS A 254 25.14 7.00 -9.11
C CYS A 254 23.83 6.57 -9.80
N LEU A 255 23.36 5.35 -9.51
CA LEU A 255 22.05 4.86 -9.95
C LEU A 255 21.05 5.09 -8.81
N VAL A 256 20.04 5.92 -9.07
CA VAL A 256 19.05 6.33 -8.06
C VAL A 256 17.71 5.69 -8.34
N GLN A 257 17.13 5.03 -7.34
CA GLN A 257 15.76 4.55 -7.43
C GLN A 257 14.78 5.72 -7.34
N ASP A 258 14.07 6.02 -8.43
CA ASP A 258 13.05 7.06 -8.45
C ASP A 258 11.75 6.57 -7.80
N GLU A 259 10.96 7.50 -7.24
CA GLU A 259 9.67 7.25 -6.58
C GLU A 259 8.65 6.58 -7.51
N TYR A 260 8.77 6.85 -8.83
CA TYR A 260 7.91 6.32 -9.88
C TYR A 260 8.51 5.12 -10.64
N MET A 261 9.65 4.60 -10.21
CA MET A 261 10.30 3.48 -10.87
C MET A 261 9.49 2.20 -10.59
N ASN A 262 8.91 1.61 -11.64
CA ASN A 262 8.17 0.36 -11.55
C ASN A 262 9.11 -0.76 -11.03
N GLU A 263 8.61 -1.66 -10.17
CA GLU A 263 9.39 -2.77 -9.59
C GLU A 263 10.18 -3.56 -10.65
N GLN A 264 9.61 -3.70 -11.85
CA GLN A 264 10.28 -4.37 -12.98
C GLN A 264 11.52 -3.62 -13.48
N LEU A 265 11.50 -2.30 -13.51
CA LEU A 265 12.67 -1.49 -13.89
C LEU A 265 13.74 -1.48 -12.81
N SER A 266 13.34 -1.48 -11.53
CA SER A 266 14.27 -1.58 -10.40
C SER A 266 15.03 -2.91 -10.37
N LEU A 267 14.41 -4.01 -10.82
CA LEU A 267 15.05 -5.33 -10.88
C LEU A 267 15.99 -5.49 -12.09
N ILE A 268 15.81 -4.73 -13.16
CA ILE A 268 16.70 -4.76 -14.35
C ILE A 268 18.04 -4.08 -14.07
N HIS A 269 18.08 -3.15 -13.12
CA HIS A 269 19.29 -2.39 -12.76
C HIS A 269 20.07 -2.97 -11.55
N ILE A 270 19.63 -4.09 -10.99
CA ILE A 270 20.33 -4.86 -9.96
C ILE A 270 21.01 -6.08 -10.57
#